data_3c935b147af0fed1cb3b620b4a51cca0
#
_entry.id   3c935b147af0fed1cb3b620b4a51cca0
#
_cell.length_a   1.000
_cell.length_b   1.000
_cell.length_c   1.000
_cell.angle_alpha   90.00
_cell.angle_beta   90.00
_cell.angle_gamma   90.00
#
_symmetry.space_group_name_H-M   'P 1'
#
loop_
_entity.id
_entity.type
_entity.pdbx_description
1 polymer ?
#
loop_
_entity_poly.entity_id
_entity_poly.type
_entity_poly.pdbx_seq_one_letter_code
_entity_poly.pdbx_strand_id
1 'polypeptide(L)'
;MKRKNNNFSKSIFAFIIFYIVLLLLRLWNGNFYLVDSYEYLKVAKLIIQGDYFFTDDPIISRRPFFYPLFLALTFTLNPFVIVFFQSILLFLSFYFFYKTIDFYKIKNEYLLLVLVLLTPAIFIYSQLVMSELLILFLIALLFYLYSAHFHWKNIKYAQLIITILAFTKPVFYPFVFVNLALMLVYFFKVKRFNFWVLLPVLSVLLYINYNQNKFGYKHFSSMEDKNLIHYNLYYFKAKNESKEIADQWISNVNASLKNKNKKKIIEFFMKVTFYKIKLNFFWYTFYHISTGIRGVFDPGRFDLMTFVEKEDGKQGFLEILNENKSFSSLFSNKSLMLIYALLIPIFLALLFKWFHFFKFYLTKKRSFSEYFFLVFVSYYVLITGPVNCSRYMMPLQLVLVTFVLVSVNENRLKNASQN
;
A
#
# COMPACT_ATOMS: atom_id res chain seq x y z
N MET A 1 21.78 8.54 34.88
CA MET A 1 21.51 8.24 33.48
C MET A 1 20.85 6.87 33.29
N LYS A 2 19.78 6.53 34.05
CA LYS A 2 19.08 5.23 34.00
C LYS A 2 17.57 5.38 34.29
N ARG A 3 16.88 6.30 33.56
CA ARG A 3 15.41 6.34 33.53
C ARG A 3 14.92 6.45 32.07
N LYS A 4 15.51 5.64 31.19
CA LYS A 4 15.09 5.48 29.80
C LYS A 4 14.55 4.06 29.67
N ASN A 5 13.35 3.89 29.22
CA ASN A 5 12.76 2.71 28.56
C ASN A 5 11.60 1.97 29.23
N ASN A 6 11.03 2.39 30.39
CA ASN A 6 9.90 1.60 30.91
C ASN A 6 8.57 1.83 30.16
N ASN A 7 8.46 2.92 29.42
CA ASN A 7 7.18 3.28 28.82
C ASN A 7 7.00 2.62 27.43
N PHE A 8 8.04 2.64 26.56
CA PHE A 8 7.97 1.94 25.27
C PHE A 8 7.75 0.43 25.43
N SER A 9 8.19 -0.18 26.54
CA SER A 9 7.92 -1.59 26.81
C SER A 9 6.43 -1.89 26.95
N LYS A 10 5.65 -0.99 27.54
CA LYS A 10 4.19 -1.15 27.70
C LYS A 10 3.43 -1.10 26.39
N SER A 11 3.80 -0.16 25.48
CA SER A 11 3.18 -0.06 24.17
C SER A 11 3.51 -1.28 23.30
N ILE A 12 4.76 -1.74 23.32
CA ILE A 12 5.18 -2.96 22.61
C ILE A 12 4.40 -4.17 23.14
N PHE A 13 4.31 -4.31 24.46
CA PHE A 13 3.57 -5.40 25.09
C PHE A 13 2.08 -5.39 24.69
N ALA A 14 1.44 -4.21 24.70
CA ALA A 14 0.06 -4.07 24.25
C ALA A 14 -0.12 -4.48 22.77
N PHE A 15 0.82 -4.10 21.88
CA PHE A 15 0.77 -4.52 20.47
C PHE A 15 0.95 -6.03 20.30
N ILE A 16 1.85 -6.64 21.07
CA ILE A 16 2.05 -8.09 21.07
C ILE A 16 0.77 -8.81 21.51
N ILE A 17 0.18 -8.39 22.62
CA ILE A 17 -1.09 -8.99 23.10
C ILE A 17 -2.19 -8.84 22.06
N PHE A 18 -2.39 -7.62 21.54
CA PHE A 18 -3.40 -7.35 20.53
C PHE A 18 -3.19 -8.21 19.28
N TYR A 19 -1.92 -8.31 18.80
CA TYR A 19 -1.57 -9.16 17.69
C TYR A 19 -1.85 -10.64 17.94
N ILE A 20 -1.49 -11.15 19.13
CA ILE A 20 -1.73 -12.56 19.50
C ILE A 20 -3.23 -12.85 19.52
N VAL A 21 -4.03 -11.98 20.12
CA VAL A 21 -5.51 -12.14 20.15
C VAL A 21 -6.07 -12.22 18.73
N LEU A 22 -5.66 -11.30 17.84
CA LEU A 22 -6.10 -11.32 16.45
C LEU A 22 -5.59 -12.57 15.71
N LEU A 23 -4.37 -13.02 15.99
CA LEU A 23 -3.82 -14.23 15.39
C LEU A 23 -4.60 -15.48 15.82
N LEU A 24 -4.95 -15.59 17.10
CA LEU A 24 -5.79 -16.69 17.60
C LEU A 24 -7.17 -16.70 16.95
N LEU A 25 -7.79 -15.52 16.78
CA LEU A 25 -9.04 -15.39 16.05
C LEU A 25 -8.90 -15.79 14.59
N ARG A 26 -7.80 -15.41 13.93
CA ARG A 26 -7.50 -15.82 12.55
C ARG A 26 -7.31 -17.33 12.42
N LEU A 27 -6.58 -17.94 13.35
CA LEU A 27 -6.39 -19.39 13.41
C LEU A 27 -7.71 -20.13 13.56
N TRP A 28 -8.61 -19.58 14.38
CA TRP A 28 -9.97 -20.11 14.54
C TRP A 28 -10.80 -20.01 13.25
N ASN A 29 -10.71 -18.88 12.54
CA ASN A 29 -11.47 -18.65 11.30
C ASN A 29 -10.88 -19.41 10.10
N GLY A 30 -9.58 -19.72 10.09
CA GLY A 30 -8.90 -20.50 9.06
C GLY A 30 -8.73 -19.82 7.70
N ASN A 31 -9.05 -18.51 7.55
CA ASN A 31 -8.94 -17.78 6.28
C ASN A 31 -7.64 -16.95 6.22
N PHE A 32 -6.64 -17.45 5.47
CA PHE A 32 -5.34 -16.81 5.27
C PHE A 32 -5.17 -16.18 3.88
N TYR A 33 -6.14 -16.36 2.98
CA TYR A 33 -5.99 -16.05 1.57
C TYR A 33 -7.03 -15.04 1.11
N LEU A 34 -6.60 -14.14 0.25
CA LEU A 34 -7.44 -13.30 -0.61
C LEU A 34 -7.20 -13.69 -2.07
N VAL A 35 -7.98 -13.14 -2.99
CA VAL A 35 -7.86 -13.44 -4.43
C VAL A 35 -6.42 -13.31 -4.94
N ASP A 36 -5.70 -12.25 -4.53
CA ASP A 36 -4.31 -12.03 -4.94
C ASP A 36 -3.33 -13.08 -4.38
N SER A 37 -3.65 -13.69 -3.23
CA SER A 37 -2.79 -14.69 -2.58
C SER A 37 -2.51 -15.89 -3.48
N TYR A 38 -3.52 -16.35 -4.21
CA TYR A 38 -3.39 -17.50 -5.11
C TYR A 38 -2.44 -17.23 -6.28
N GLU A 39 -2.44 -16.00 -6.80
CA GLU A 39 -1.50 -15.60 -7.85
C GLU A 39 -0.05 -15.58 -7.31
N TYR A 40 0.17 -15.03 -6.12
CA TYR A 40 1.49 -15.02 -5.48
C TYR A 40 2.01 -16.43 -5.19
N LEU A 41 1.16 -17.32 -4.65
CA LEU A 41 1.51 -18.71 -4.36
C LEU A 41 1.85 -19.51 -5.64
N LYS A 42 1.09 -19.27 -6.71
CA LYS A 42 1.36 -19.92 -8.01
C LYS A 42 2.74 -19.53 -8.54
N VAL A 43 3.09 -18.24 -8.49
CA VAL A 43 4.42 -17.77 -8.92
C VAL A 43 5.51 -18.28 -7.98
N ALA A 44 5.27 -18.30 -6.65
CA ALA A 44 6.21 -18.85 -5.69
C ALA A 44 6.50 -20.35 -5.94
N LYS A 45 5.47 -21.13 -6.29
CA LYS A 45 5.62 -22.54 -6.68
C LYS A 45 6.52 -22.70 -7.90
N LEU A 46 6.34 -21.88 -8.93
CA LEU A 46 7.21 -21.87 -10.11
C LEU A 46 8.67 -21.53 -9.76
N ILE A 47 8.89 -20.63 -8.79
CA ILE A 47 10.24 -20.30 -8.32
C ILE A 47 10.87 -21.51 -7.61
N ILE A 48 10.14 -22.20 -6.72
CA ILE A 48 10.62 -23.38 -5.99
C ILE A 48 10.96 -24.52 -6.97
N GLN A 49 10.18 -24.68 -8.03
CA GLN A 49 10.37 -25.71 -9.05
C GLN A 49 11.51 -25.38 -10.03
N GLY A 50 12.05 -24.16 -10.00
CA GLY A 50 13.06 -23.70 -10.97
C GLY A 50 12.48 -23.28 -12.33
N ASP A 51 11.16 -23.33 -12.49
CA ASP A 51 10.46 -23.12 -13.77
C ASP A 51 10.19 -21.63 -14.07
N TYR A 52 10.42 -20.70 -13.13
CA TYR A 52 10.05 -19.30 -13.26
C TYR A 52 10.57 -18.65 -14.55
N PHE A 53 11.81 -18.91 -14.93
CA PHE A 53 12.41 -18.30 -16.14
C PHE A 53 12.07 -19.08 -17.43
N PHE A 54 11.64 -20.32 -17.33
CA PHE A 54 11.41 -21.22 -18.46
C PHE A 54 9.93 -21.32 -18.85
N THR A 55 9.00 -21.04 -17.93
CA THR A 55 7.56 -21.11 -18.21
C THR A 55 7.08 -19.94 -19.08
N ASP A 56 6.13 -20.22 -19.97
CA ASP A 56 5.39 -19.20 -20.75
C ASP A 56 4.08 -18.77 -20.06
N ASP A 57 3.85 -19.21 -18.81
CA ASP A 57 2.65 -18.85 -18.07
C ASP A 57 2.61 -17.31 -17.86
N PRO A 58 1.57 -16.62 -18.37
CA PRO A 58 1.45 -15.18 -18.25
C PRO A 58 1.33 -14.67 -16.82
N ILE A 59 1.13 -15.56 -15.84
CA ILE A 59 1.04 -15.20 -14.42
C ILE A 59 2.32 -14.54 -13.91
N ILE A 60 3.49 -14.93 -14.43
CA ILE A 60 4.79 -14.37 -14.04
C ILE A 60 4.95 -12.90 -14.45
N SER A 61 4.24 -12.45 -15.50
CA SER A 61 4.23 -11.06 -15.92
C SER A 61 3.21 -10.20 -15.16
N ARG A 62 2.26 -10.83 -14.42
CA ARG A 62 1.27 -10.09 -13.63
C ARG A 62 1.84 -9.57 -12.33
N ARG A 63 2.56 -10.42 -11.62
CA ARG A 63 3.08 -10.13 -10.28
C ARG A 63 4.59 -10.00 -10.33
N PRO A 64 5.16 -8.85 -9.95
CA PRO A 64 6.61 -8.73 -9.77
C PRO A 64 7.10 -9.81 -8.81
N PHE A 65 8.31 -10.30 -9.05
CA PHE A 65 8.77 -11.57 -8.49
C PHE A 65 9.18 -11.52 -7.00
N PHE A 66 9.36 -10.32 -6.39
CA PHE A 66 10.03 -10.23 -5.09
C PHE A 66 9.17 -10.77 -3.94
N TYR A 67 7.86 -10.51 -3.91
CA TYR A 67 7.01 -11.11 -2.88
C TYR A 67 6.81 -12.63 -3.11
N PRO A 68 6.56 -13.13 -4.33
CA PRO A 68 6.64 -14.57 -4.60
C PRO A 68 7.96 -15.22 -4.21
N LEU A 69 9.11 -14.55 -4.41
CA LEU A 69 10.42 -15.04 -3.95
C LEU A 69 10.48 -15.14 -2.42
N PHE A 70 9.98 -14.11 -1.71
CA PHE A 70 9.85 -14.16 -0.25
C PHE A 70 9.01 -15.37 0.20
N LEU A 71 7.90 -15.66 -0.47
CA LEU A 71 7.09 -16.85 -0.19
C LEU A 71 7.87 -18.14 -0.51
N ALA A 72 8.59 -18.19 -1.62
CA ALA A 72 9.39 -19.34 -2.00
C ALA A 72 10.48 -19.68 -0.96
N LEU A 73 11.04 -18.67 -0.29
CA LEU A 73 12.01 -18.85 0.79
C LEU A 73 11.42 -19.55 2.05
N THR A 74 10.10 -19.66 2.15
CA THR A 74 9.47 -20.48 3.21
C THR A 74 9.51 -21.97 2.90
N PHE A 75 9.86 -22.37 1.69
CA PHE A 75 9.97 -23.71 1.12
C PHE A 75 8.70 -24.56 1.15
N THR A 76 7.80 -24.34 2.09
CA THR A 76 6.60 -25.17 2.30
C THR A 76 5.34 -24.60 1.70
N LEU A 77 5.29 -23.29 1.44
CA LEU A 77 4.09 -22.51 1.09
C LEU A 77 2.91 -22.74 2.08
N ASN A 78 3.21 -23.25 3.27
CA ASN A 78 2.22 -23.43 4.32
C ASN A 78 1.83 -22.06 4.92
N PRO A 79 0.53 -21.73 5.03
CA PRO A 79 0.09 -20.42 5.51
C PRO A 79 0.59 -20.09 6.93
N PHE A 80 0.70 -21.06 7.81
CA PHE A 80 1.20 -20.85 9.17
C PHE A 80 2.68 -20.45 9.17
N VAL A 81 3.50 -21.10 8.33
CA VAL A 81 4.92 -20.76 8.17
C VAL A 81 5.07 -19.37 7.55
N ILE A 82 4.28 -19.07 6.53
CA ILE A 82 4.28 -17.75 5.89
C ILE A 82 3.90 -16.66 6.92
N VAL A 83 2.83 -16.85 7.68
CA VAL A 83 2.38 -15.91 8.72
C VAL A 83 3.43 -15.76 9.82
N PHE A 84 4.14 -16.81 10.18
CA PHE A 84 5.27 -16.73 11.12
C PHE A 84 6.36 -15.80 10.60
N PHE A 85 6.84 -15.96 9.36
CA PHE A 85 7.82 -15.05 8.76
C PHE A 85 7.29 -13.62 8.60
N GLN A 86 6.02 -13.47 8.25
CA GLN A 86 5.36 -12.16 8.21
C GLN A 86 5.28 -11.51 9.60
N SER A 87 5.07 -12.30 10.66
CA SER A 87 5.12 -11.78 12.04
C SER A 87 6.48 -11.20 12.38
N ILE A 88 7.56 -11.84 11.94
CA ILE A 88 8.92 -11.29 12.10
C ILE A 88 9.06 -9.94 11.37
N LEU A 89 8.55 -9.84 10.12
CA LEU A 89 8.55 -8.57 9.39
C LEU A 89 7.73 -7.48 10.09
N LEU A 90 6.61 -7.84 10.71
CA LEU A 90 5.80 -6.91 11.51
C LEU A 90 6.61 -6.35 12.69
N PHE A 91 7.25 -7.21 13.46
CA PHE A 91 8.08 -6.80 14.60
C PHE A 91 9.28 -5.97 14.16
N LEU A 92 9.93 -6.30 13.06
CA LEU A 92 11.00 -5.50 12.47
C LEU A 92 10.47 -4.14 11.99
N SER A 93 9.26 -4.07 11.43
CA SER A 93 8.63 -2.80 11.03
C SER A 93 8.43 -1.89 12.24
N PHE A 94 7.92 -2.43 13.35
CA PHE A 94 7.79 -1.69 14.60
C PHE A 94 9.14 -1.32 15.20
N TYR A 95 10.15 -2.16 15.11
CA TYR A 95 11.49 -1.84 15.56
C TYR A 95 12.04 -0.60 14.85
N PHE A 96 12.00 -0.54 13.51
CA PHE A 96 12.46 0.63 12.76
C PHE A 96 11.58 1.85 12.99
N PHE A 97 10.29 1.66 13.14
CA PHE A 97 9.35 2.72 13.52
C PHE A 97 9.72 3.34 14.88
N TYR A 98 9.98 2.54 15.91
CA TYR A 98 10.42 3.03 17.21
C TYR A 98 11.78 3.73 17.14
N LYS A 99 12.73 3.22 16.37
CA LYS A 99 14.00 3.90 16.13
C LYS A 99 13.82 5.28 15.48
N THR A 100 12.88 5.40 14.58
CA THR A 100 12.53 6.69 13.95
C THR A 100 11.88 7.64 14.97
N ILE A 101 10.97 7.15 15.79
CA ILE A 101 10.35 7.92 16.89
C ILE A 101 11.38 8.41 17.90
N ASP A 102 12.34 7.58 18.28
CA ASP A 102 13.43 7.95 19.20
C ASP A 102 14.34 9.03 18.58
N PHE A 103 14.63 8.93 17.28
CA PHE A 103 15.34 9.97 16.54
C PHE A 103 14.65 11.35 16.64
N TYR A 104 13.31 11.39 16.46
CA TYR A 104 12.52 12.61 16.61
C TYR A 104 12.25 12.99 18.08
N LYS A 105 12.78 12.27 19.06
CA LYS A 105 12.65 12.50 20.50
C LYS A 105 11.18 12.62 20.97
N ILE A 106 10.30 11.83 20.40
CA ILE A 106 8.87 11.82 20.71
C ILE A 106 8.64 11.08 22.03
N LYS A 107 7.82 11.67 22.94
CA LYS A 107 7.55 11.12 24.26
C LYS A 107 6.08 10.70 24.48
N ASN A 108 5.20 10.95 23.50
CA ASN A 108 3.76 10.72 23.67
C ASN A 108 3.36 9.28 23.30
N GLU A 109 3.52 8.36 24.21
CA GLU A 109 3.27 6.92 24.01
C GLU A 109 1.81 6.56 23.93
N TYR A 110 0.95 7.22 24.73
CA TYR A 110 -0.49 6.97 24.67
C TYR A 110 -1.07 7.32 23.31
N LEU A 111 -0.68 8.45 22.75
CA LEU A 111 -1.13 8.84 21.42
C LEU A 111 -0.61 7.85 20.36
N LEU A 112 0.65 7.43 20.47
CA LEU A 112 1.23 6.40 19.59
C LEU A 112 0.40 5.11 19.68
N LEU A 113 0.16 4.60 20.89
CA LEU A 113 -0.62 3.38 21.13
C LEU A 113 -2.00 3.48 20.48
N VAL A 114 -2.74 4.55 20.76
CA VAL A 114 -4.09 4.77 20.23
C VAL A 114 -4.07 4.81 18.70
N LEU A 115 -3.16 5.59 18.09
CA LEU A 115 -3.11 5.75 16.64
C LEU A 115 -2.74 4.45 15.91
N VAL A 116 -1.88 3.60 16.49
CA VAL A 116 -1.52 2.31 15.91
C VAL A 116 -2.66 1.30 16.08
N LEU A 117 -3.28 1.20 17.26
CA LEU A 117 -4.42 0.30 17.48
C LEU A 117 -5.63 0.67 16.63
N LEU A 118 -5.86 1.97 16.38
CA LEU A 118 -6.87 2.45 15.45
C LEU A 118 -6.42 2.35 13.96
N THR A 119 -5.48 1.43 13.67
CA THR A 119 -5.08 1.04 12.32
C THR A 119 -5.11 -0.49 12.19
N PRO A 120 -6.30 -1.12 12.30
CA PRO A 120 -6.42 -2.57 12.33
C PRO A 120 -5.86 -3.24 11.08
N ALA A 121 -5.85 -2.56 9.94
CA ALA A 121 -5.29 -3.07 8.68
C ALA A 121 -3.85 -3.59 8.84
N ILE A 122 -2.99 -2.94 9.66
CA ILE A 122 -1.61 -3.41 9.90
C ILE A 122 -1.63 -4.85 10.45
N PHE A 123 -2.49 -5.12 11.42
CA PHE A 123 -2.57 -6.41 12.08
C PHE A 123 -3.32 -7.46 11.24
N ILE A 124 -4.35 -7.05 10.51
CA ILE A 124 -5.13 -7.92 9.62
C ILE A 124 -4.27 -8.43 8.47
N TYR A 125 -3.59 -7.52 7.74
CA TYR A 125 -2.75 -7.91 6.59
C TYR A 125 -1.47 -8.63 6.99
N SER A 126 -1.00 -8.51 8.24
CA SER A 126 0.13 -9.30 8.74
C SER A 126 -0.18 -10.80 8.84
N GLN A 127 -1.46 -11.15 8.88
CA GLN A 127 -1.95 -12.53 9.01
C GLN A 127 -2.51 -13.09 7.70
N LEU A 128 -2.43 -12.35 6.61
CA LEU A 128 -2.86 -12.76 5.28
C LEU A 128 -1.66 -12.97 4.38
N VAL A 129 -1.73 -13.93 3.47
CA VAL A 129 -0.66 -14.19 2.47
C VAL A 129 -0.72 -13.10 1.40
N MET A 130 -0.20 -11.90 1.77
CA MET A 130 -0.30 -10.68 0.98
C MET A 130 0.98 -9.85 1.08
N SER A 131 1.31 -9.11 0.01
CA SER A 131 2.55 -8.32 -0.09
C SER A 131 2.59 -7.08 0.80
N GLU A 132 1.47 -6.65 1.34
CA GLU A 132 1.29 -5.41 2.08
C GLU A 132 2.22 -5.30 3.28
N LEU A 133 2.45 -6.40 3.99
CA LEU A 133 3.32 -6.40 5.16
C LEU A 133 4.80 -6.27 4.80
N LEU A 134 5.24 -6.96 3.73
CA LEU A 134 6.60 -6.78 3.22
C LEU A 134 6.83 -5.32 2.79
N ILE A 135 5.83 -4.71 2.17
CA ILE A 135 5.88 -3.29 1.78
C ILE A 135 5.96 -2.39 3.02
N LEU A 136 5.14 -2.65 4.06
CA LEU A 136 5.19 -1.91 5.32
C LEU A 136 6.60 -1.95 5.93
N PHE A 137 7.21 -3.13 5.96
CA PHE A 137 8.57 -3.33 6.48
C PHE A 137 9.60 -2.51 5.66
N LEU A 138 9.55 -2.61 4.34
CA LEU A 138 10.48 -1.89 3.45
C LEU A 138 10.31 -0.37 3.58
N ILE A 139 9.07 0.12 3.70
CA ILE A 139 8.81 1.56 3.91
C ILE A 139 9.26 2.01 5.30
N ALA A 140 9.03 1.23 6.35
CA ALA A 140 9.51 1.56 7.69
C ALA A 140 11.05 1.62 7.76
N LEU A 141 11.73 0.68 7.11
CA LEU A 141 13.18 0.65 6.98
C LEU A 141 13.70 1.85 6.16
N LEU A 142 13.07 2.16 5.01
CA LEU A 142 13.40 3.32 4.18
C LEU A 142 13.23 4.61 4.96
N PHE A 143 12.12 4.73 5.71
CA PHE A 143 11.83 5.89 6.52
C PHE A 143 12.88 6.10 7.64
N TYR A 144 13.26 5.03 8.30
CA TYR A 144 14.33 5.06 9.29
C TYR A 144 15.67 5.52 8.69
N LEU A 145 16.07 4.96 7.53
CA LEU A 145 17.31 5.34 6.85
C LEU A 145 17.32 6.81 6.42
N TYR A 146 16.21 7.32 5.91
CA TYR A 146 16.10 8.72 5.48
C TYR A 146 16.00 9.69 6.67
N SER A 147 15.29 9.32 7.74
CA SER A 147 15.13 10.20 8.91
C SER A 147 16.36 10.23 9.80
N ALA A 148 16.84 9.07 10.24
CA ALA A 148 17.88 8.96 11.24
C ALA A 148 19.30 8.88 10.64
N HIS A 149 19.44 8.40 9.43
CA HIS A 149 20.70 8.06 8.80
C HIS A 149 20.84 8.52 7.35
N PHE A 150 20.23 9.66 6.99
CA PHE A 150 20.37 10.22 5.65
C PHE A 150 21.81 10.70 5.45
N HIS A 151 22.66 9.77 5.11
CA HIS A 151 24.09 9.95 4.87
C HIS A 151 24.43 9.48 3.47
N TRP A 152 25.41 10.13 2.85
CA TRP A 152 25.91 9.78 1.52
C TRP A 152 26.16 8.26 1.34
N LYS A 153 26.77 7.64 2.35
CA LYS A 153 27.08 6.20 2.36
C LYS A 153 25.83 5.31 2.40
N ASN A 154 24.71 5.82 2.91
CA ASN A 154 23.46 5.06 3.10
C ASN A 154 22.51 5.15 1.92
N ILE A 155 22.79 6.04 0.93
CA ILE A 155 22.00 6.16 -0.29
C ILE A 155 21.88 4.81 -1.00
N LYS A 156 22.96 4.02 -1.06
CA LYS A 156 22.96 2.68 -1.67
C LYS A 156 21.88 1.76 -1.08
N TYR A 157 21.72 1.74 0.24
CA TYR A 157 20.71 0.91 0.90
C TYR A 157 19.28 1.40 0.63
N ALA A 158 19.08 2.72 0.63
CA ALA A 158 17.80 3.30 0.28
C ALA A 158 17.41 2.98 -1.18
N GLN A 159 18.36 3.08 -2.12
CA GLN A 159 18.09 2.73 -3.52
C GLN A 159 17.83 1.23 -3.71
N LEU A 160 18.50 0.36 -2.96
CA LEU A 160 18.20 -1.07 -2.94
C LEU A 160 16.77 -1.33 -2.46
N ILE A 161 16.34 -0.67 -1.37
CA ILE A 161 14.98 -0.80 -0.84
C ILE A 161 13.93 -0.32 -1.87
N ILE A 162 14.18 0.80 -2.55
CA ILE A 162 13.30 1.33 -3.59
C ILE A 162 13.22 0.34 -4.77
N THR A 163 14.33 -0.30 -5.14
CA THR A 163 14.33 -1.37 -6.14
C THR A 163 13.46 -2.54 -5.70
N ILE A 164 13.64 -3.01 -4.46
CA ILE A 164 12.86 -4.12 -3.92
C ILE A 164 11.37 -3.77 -3.86
N LEU A 165 11.00 -2.53 -3.45
CA LEU A 165 9.62 -2.05 -3.47
C LEU A 165 9.01 -2.12 -4.87
N ALA A 166 9.73 -1.67 -5.91
CA ALA A 166 9.26 -1.75 -7.29
C ALA A 166 8.96 -3.19 -7.71
N PHE A 167 9.84 -4.13 -7.35
CA PHE A 167 9.66 -5.55 -7.64
C PHE A 167 8.76 -6.32 -6.65
N THR A 168 8.25 -5.66 -5.62
CA THR A 168 7.24 -6.23 -4.71
C THR A 168 5.82 -5.95 -5.20
N LYS A 169 5.55 -4.72 -5.67
CA LYS A 169 4.22 -4.33 -6.14
C LYS A 169 4.31 -3.32 -7.28
N PRO A 170 3.55 -3.49 -8.37
CA PRO A 170 3.68 -2.63 -9.56
C PRO A 170 3.47 -1.13 -9.30
N VAL A 171 2.72 -0.77 -8.26
CA VAL A 171 2.47 0.63 -7.89
C VAL A 171 3.76 1.42 -7.62
N PHE A 172 4.87 0.76 -7.31
CA PHE A 172 6.14 1.42 -6.96
C PHE A 172 7.10 1.58 -8.13
N TYR A 173 6.91 0.87 -9.27
CA TYR A 173 7.89 1.03 -10.37
C TYR A 173 7.91 2.44 -10.98
N PRO A 174 6.80 3.18 -11.14
CA PRO A 174 6.90 4.55 -11.64
C PRO A 174 7.56 5.48 -10.62
N PHE A 175 7.49 5.15 -9.32
CA PHE A 175 8.18 5.92 -8.27
C PHE A 175 9.70 5.95 -8.45
N VAL A 176 10.31 4.95 -9.10
CA VAL A 176 11.76 4.96 -9.31
C VAL A 176 12.22 6.17 -10.14
N PHE A 177 11.38 6.64 -11.08
CA PHE A 177 11.66 7.84 -11.88
C PHE A 177 11.46 9.12 -11.07
N VAL A 178 10.44 9.17 -10.22
CA VAL A 178 10.21 10.28 -9.27
C VAL A 178 11.37 10.35 -8.28
N ASN A 179 11.80 9.22 -7.74
CA ASN A 179 12.97 9.12 -6.86
C ASN A 179 14.25 9.62 -7.56
N LEU A 180 14.49 9.21 -8.81
CA LEU A 180 15.64 9.70 -9.58
C LEU A 180 15.60 11.23 -9.68
N ALA A 181 14.46 11.83 -10.05
CA ALA A 181 14.32 13.28 -10.15
C ALA A 181 14.58 13.98 -8.80
N LEU A 182 14.01 13.48 -7.70
CA LEU A 182 14.25 14.02 -6.35
C LEU A 182 15.74 13.95 -5.96
N MET A 183 16.37 12.81 -6.22
CA MET A 183 17.79 12.62 -5.89
C MET A 183 18.70 13.49 -6.76
N LEU A 184 18.38 13.71 -8.03
CA LEU A 184 19.11 14.64 -8.88
C LEU A 184 19.03 16.07 -8.33
N VAL A 185 17.83 16.55 -7.93
CA VAL A 185 17.67 17.86 -7.28
C VAL A 185 18.54 17.96 -6.01
N TYR A 186 18.58 16.89 -5.20
CA TYR A 186 19.45 16.84 -4.03
C TYR A 186 20.93 16.91 -4.41
N PHE A 187 21.39 16.13 -5.40
CA PHE A 187 22.77 16.08 -5.85
C PHE A 187 23.25 17.42 -6.42
N PHE A 188 22.41 18.13 -7.18
CA PHE A 188 22.72 19.48 -7.63
C PHE A 188 22.97 20.44 -6.45
N LYS A 189 22.20 20.35 -5.36
CA LYS A 189 22.38 21.18 -4.16
C LYS A 189 23.68 20.86 -3.41
N VAL A 190 24.03 19.57 -3.28
CA VAL A 190 25.22 19.13 -2.55
C VAL A 190 26.47 19.05 -3.43
N LYS A 191 26.36 19.32 -4.73
CA LYS A 191 27.43 19.26 -5.74
C LYS A 191 28.19 17.92 -5.76
N ARG A 192 27.50 16.82 -5.52
CA ARG A 192 28.06 15.46 -5.53
C ARG A 192 27.03 14.51 -6.15
N PHE A 193 27.50 13.51 -6.92
CA PHE A 193 26.66 12.51 -7.56
C PHE A 193 26.93 11.12 -7.00
N ASN A 194 25.87 10.34 -6.77
CA ASN A 194 25.95 8.97 -6.28
C ASN A 194 25.29 8.02 -7.30
N PHE A 195 26.08 7.17 -7.94
CA PHE A 195 25.64 6.28 -9.00
C PHE A 195 24.58 5.24 -8.56
N TRP A 196 24.48 4.94 -7.27
CA TRP A 196 23.48 4.01 -6.77
C TRP A 196 22.03 4.45 -7.06
N VAL A 197 21.81 5.74 -7.30
CA VAL A 197 20.48 6.27 -7.70
C VAL A 197 19.98 5.69 -9.03
N LEU A 198 20.87 5.23 -9.89
CA LEU A 198 20.54 4.62 -11.16
C LEU A 198 20.07 3.16 -11.02
N LEU A 199 20.41 2.49 -9.90
CA LEU A 199 20.07 1.08 -9.68
C LEU A 199 18.57 0.79 -9.86
N PRO A 200 17.61 1.51 -9.22
CA PRO A 200 16.19 1.21 -9.40
C PRO A 200 15.73 1.37 -10.85
N VAL A 201 16.18 2.43 -11.51
CA VAL A 201 15.76 2.73 -12.90
C VAL A 201 16.31 1.67 -13.85
N LEU A 202 17.60 1.36 -13.76
CA LEU A 202 18.23 0.34 -14.62
C LEU A 202 17.58 -1.04 -14.41
N SER A 203 17.31 -1.42 -13.17
CA SER A 203 16.63 -2.69 -12.84
C SER A 203 15.23 -2.75 -13.48
N VAL A 204 14.43 -1.68 -13.39
CA VAL A 204 13.10 -1.60 -14.01
C VAL A 204 13.19 -1.68 -15.53
N LEU A 205 14.12 -0.94 -16.14
CA LEU A 205 14.29 -0.96 -17.61
C LEU A 205 14.74 -2.33 -18.12
N LEU A 206 15.67 -2.98 -17.42
CA LEU A 206 16.10 -4.35 -17.73
C LEU A 206 14.94 -5.34 -17.63
N TYR A 207 14.09 -5.22 -16.62
CA TYR A 207 12.94 -6.09 -16.45
C TYR A 207 11.86 -5.85 -17.53
N ILE A 208 11.62 -4.60 -17.91
CA ILE A 208 10.72 -4.28 -19.04
C ILE A 208 11.25 -4.90 -20.34
N ASN A 209 12.58 -4.82 -20.58
CA ASN A 209 13.20 -5.44 -21.74
C ASN A 209 13.10 -6.98 -21.70
N TYR A 210 13.32 -7.61 -20.55
CA TYR A 210 13.10 -9.03 -20.35
C TYR A 210 11.66 -9.43 -20.69
N ASN A 211 10.66 -8.72 -20.17
CA ASN A 211 9.25 -8.96 -20.47
C ASN A 211 8.92 -8.76 -21.95
N GLN A 212 9.52 -7.76 -22.60
CA GLN A 212 9.36 -7.55 -24.04
C GLN A 212 9.87 -8.75 -24.86
N ASN A 213 11.05 -9.28 -24.53
CA ASN A 213 11.64 -10.41 -25.23
C ASN A 213 10.81 -11.69 -25.00
N LYS A 214 10.30 -11.88 -23.78
CA LYS A 214 9.57 -13.09 -23.41
C LYS A 214 8.10 -13.08 -23.87
N PHE A 215 7.41 -11.95 -23.73
CA PHE A 215 5.96 -11.85 -23.99
C PHE A 215 5.62 -11.04 -25.25
N GLY A 216 6.61 -10.46 -25.93
CA GLY A 216 6.45 -9.77 -27.20
C GLY A 216 5.96 -8.32 -27.10
N TYR A 217 5.84 -7.73 -25.88
CA TYR A 217 5.46 -6.33 -25.68
C TYR A 217 6.08 -5.71 -24.42
N LYS A 218 6.28 -4.39 -24.44
CA LYS A 218 6.88 -3.64 -23.34
C LYS A 218 5.90 -3.44 -22.20
N HIS A 219 6.20 -3.99 -21.04
CA HIS A 219 5.44 -3.76 -19.79
C HIS A 219 6.31 -4.11 -18.58
N PHE A 220 6.03 -3.46 -17.45
CA PHE A 220 6.60 -3.88 -16.17
C PHE A 220 5.72 -4.95 -15.53
N SER A 221 4.39 -4.76 -15.54
CA SER A 221 3.41 -5.73 -15.07
C SER A 221 2.18 -5.71 -15.98
N SER A 222 1.70 -6.87 -16.39
CA SER A 222 0.46 -6.98 -17.18
C SER A 222 -0.82 -6.65 -16.40
N MET A 223 -0.70 -6.40 -15.09
CA MET A 223 -1.81 -5.85 -14.27
C MET A 223 -2.11 -4.39 -14.56
N GLU A 224 -1.17 -3.64 -15.15
CA GLU A 224 -1.37 -2.22 -15.49
C GLU A 224 -2.53 -2.04 -16.43
N ASP A 225 -2.55 -2.83 -17.52
CA ASP A 225 -3.62 -2.79 -18.51
C ASP A 225 -4.98 -3.18 -17.92
N LYS A 226 -4.99 -4.22 -17.08
CA LYS A 226 -6.18 -4.66 -16.38
C LYS A 226 -6.72 -3.58 -15.45
N ASN A 227 -5.85 -2.95 -14.65
CA ASN A 227 -6.23 -1.90 -13.72
C ASN A 227 -6.77 -0.67 -14.47
N LEU A 228 -6.12 -0.30 -15.57
CA LEU A 228 -6.53 0.86 -16.35
C LEU A 228 -7.92 0.69 -16.96
N ILE A 229 -8.24 -0.50 -17.46
CA ILE A 229 -9.48 -0.78 -18.16
C ILE A 229 -10.60 -1.17 -17.20
N HIS A 230 -10.39 -2.21 -16.38
CA HIS A 230 -11.44 -2.79 -15.54
C HIS A 230 -11.73 -1.98 -14.28
N TYR A 231 -10.78 -1.11 -13.85
CA TYR A 231 -11.02 -0.27 -12.68
C TYR A 231 -11.10 1.21 -13.07
N ASN A 232 -10.06 1.78 -13.66
CA ASN A 232 -10.04 3.22 -13.92
C ASN A 232 -11.11 3.67 -14.92
N LEU A 233 -11.08 3.12 -16.14
CA LEU A 233 -12.03 3.51 -17.19
C LEU A 233 -13.45 2.99 -16.95
N TYR A 234 -13.56 1.78 -16.43
CA TYR A 234 -14.88 1.21 -16.11
C TYR A 234 -15.62 2.07 -15.09
N TYR A 235 -15.01 2.37 -13.95
CA TYR A 235 -15.66 3.19 -12.92
C TYR A 235 -15.83 4.64 -13.32
N PHE A 236 -14.90 5.20 -14.11
CA PHE A 236 -15.08 6.52 -14.70
C PHE A 236 -16.31 6.57 -15.61
N LYS A 237 -16.49 5.54 -16.45
CA LYS A 237 -17.63 5.42 -17.35
C LYS A 237 -18.93 5.19 -16.57
N ALA A 238 -18.93 4.30 -15.59
CA ALA A 238 -20.08 4.03 -14.74
C ALA A 238 -20.56 5.27 -13.98
N LYS A 239 -19.62 6.15 -13.58
CA LYS A 239 -19.96 7.40 -12.90
C LYS A 239 -20.53 8.48 -13.84
N ASN A 240 -19.99 8.59 -15.06
CA ASN A 240 -20.34 9.68 -15.98
C ASN A 240 -21.50 9.35 -16.93
N GLU A 241 -21.71 8.06 -17.22
CA GLU A 241 -22.79 7.62 -18.14
C GLU A 241 -23.84 6.83 -17.33
N SER A 242 -23.61 5.54 -17.11
CA SER A 242 -24.35 4.69 -16.16
C SER A 242 -23.61 3.36 -15.94
N LYS A 243 -24.01 2.60 -14.92
CA LYS A 243 -23.45 1.28 -14.65
C LYS A 243 -23.75 0.31 -15.79
N GLU A 244 -24.97 0.31 -16.32
CA GLU A 244 -25.42 -0.56 -17.41
C GLU A 244 -24.59 -0.34 -18.68
N ILE A 245 -24.33 0.92 -19.03
CA ILE A 245 -23.50 1.27 -20.19
C ILE A 245 -22.03 0.84 -19.96
N ALA A 246 -21.53 0.97 -18.74
CA ALA A 246 -20.19 0.51 -18.39
C ALA A 246 -20.08 -1.02 -18.44
N ASP A 247 -21.10 -1.76 -17.96
CA ASP A 247 -21.17 -3.22 -18.01
C ASP A 247 -21.21 -3.73 -19.46
N GLN A 248 -22.02 -3.12 -20.32
CA GLN A 248 -22.07 -3.43 -21.76
C GLN A 248 -20.71 -3.15 -22.42
N TRP A 249 -20.10 -2.01 -22.10
CA TRP A 249 -18.81 -1.64 -22.67
C TRP A 249 -17.71 -2.65 -22.27
N ILE A 250 -17.61 -3.05 -21.01
CA ILE A 250 -16.60 -4.01 -20.56
C ILE A 250 -16.85 -5.41 -21.11
N SER A 251 -18.12 -5.81 -21.28
CA SER A 251 -18.50 -7.06 -21.92
C SER A 251 -18.04 -7.10 -23.40
N ASN A 252 -18.29 -6.02 -24.14
CA ASN A 252 -17.84 -5.88 -25.54
C ASN A 252 -16.30 -5.89 -25.65
N VAL A 253 -15.64 -5.22 -24.71
CA VAL A 253 -14.19 -5.25 -24.60
C VAL A 253 -13.71 -6.70 -24.39
N ASN A 254 -14.23 -7.43 -23.41
CA ASN A 254 -13.84 -8.80 -23.11
C ASN A 254 -14.16 -9.76 -24.29
N ALA A 255 -15.29 -9.59 -24.98
CA ALA A 255 -15.63 -10.37 -26.18
C ALA A 255 -14.64 -10.15 -27.32
N SER A 256 -14.21 -8.89 -27.54
CA SER A 256 -13.24 -8.56 -28.60
C SER A 256 -11.84 -9.13 -28.30
N LEU A 257 -11.57 -9.51 -27.04
CA LEU A 257 -10.28 -10.04 -26.60
C LEU A 257 -10.14 -11.55 -26.78
N LYS A 258 -11.25 -12.29 -26.78
CA LYS A 258 -11.21 -13.77 -26.84
C LYS A 258 -10.49 -14.31 -28.07
N ASN A 259 -10.45 -13.56 -29.17
CA ASN A 259 -9.97 -14.02 -30.48
C ASN A 259 -8.73 -13.29 -31.02
N LYS A 260 -8.02 -12.50 -30.19
CA LYS A 260 -6.87 -11.70 -30.67
C LYS A 260 -5.57 -12.09 -29.98
N ASN A 261 -4.46 -12.02 -30.73
CA ASN A 261 -3.10 -12.11 -30.18
C ASN A 261 -2.89 -11.04 -29.10
N LYS A 262 -2.29 -11.40 -27.96
CA LYS A 262 -2.06 -10.50 -26.81
C LYS A 262 -1.46 -9.14 -27.18
N LYS A 263 -0.52 -9.11 -28.12
CA LYS A 263 0.10 -7.85 -28.61
C LYS A 263 -0.96 -6.92 -29.21
N LYS A 264 -1.83 -7.44 -30.08
CA LYS A 264 -2.93 -6.65 -30.71
C LYS A 264 -3.96 -6.20 -29.67
N ILE A 265 -4.17 -6.99 -28.65
CA ILE A 265 -5.06 -6.69 -27.51
C ILE A 265 -4.56 -5.45 -26.78
N ILE A 266 -3.30 -5.43 -26.41
CA ILE A 266 -2.69 -4.36 -25.61
C ILE A 266 -2.59 -3.08 -26.42
N GLU A 267 -2.17 -3.16 -27.68
CA GLU A 267 -2.16 -2.01 -28.59
C GLU A 267 -3.56 -1.41 -28.76
N PHE A 268 -4.60 -2.26 -28.85
CA PHE A 268 -5.98 -1.80 -28.89
C PHE A 268 -6.39 -1.10 -27.60
N PHE A 269 -6.08 -1.68 -26.44
CA PHE A 269 -6.41 -1.08 -25.13
C PHE A 269 -5.69 0.25 -24.93
N MET A 270 -4.40 0.31 -25.22
CA MET A 270 -3.65 1.55 -25.11
C MET A 270 -4.25 2.65 -25.99
N LYS A 271 -4.63 2.33 -27.23
CA LYS A 271 -5.29 3.28 -28.13
C LYS A 271 -6.64 3.75 -27.57
N VAL A 272 -7.50 2.83 -27.15
CA VAL A 272 -8.83 3.16 -26.61
C VAL A 272 -8.72 3.98 -25.34
N THR A 273 -7.82 3.62 -24.46
CA THR A 273 -7.59 4.32 -23.20
C THR A 273 -7.05 5.72 -23.44
N PHE A 274 -5.99 5.84 -24.24
CA PHE A 274 -5.37 7.12 -24.54
C PHE A 274 -6.36 8.07 -25.25
N TYR A 275 -7.13 7.55 -26.19
CA TYR A 275 -8.17 8.33 -26.88
C TYR A 275 -9.26 8.81 -25.93
N LYS A 276 -9.78 7.95 -25.05
CA LYS A 276 -10.84 8.33 -24.09
C LYS A 276 -10.33 9.27 -23.02
N ILE A 277 -9.13 9.07 -22.50
CA ILE A 277 -8.49 9.99 -21.53
C ILE A 277 -8.23 11.34 -22.19
N LYS A 278 -7.71 11.36 -23.43
CA LYS A 278 -7.42 12.58 -24.17
C LYS A 278 -8.68 13.43 -24.38
N LEU A 279 -9.81 12.81 -24.78
CA LEU A 279 -11.08 13.49 -24.99
C LEU A 279 -11.69 14.05 -23.68
N ASN A 280 -11.44 13.41 -22.56
CA ASN A 280 -12.02 13.75 -21.26
C ASN A 280 -10.93 14.04 -20.20
N PHE A 281 -9.79 14.58 -20.60
CA PHE A 281 -8.60 14.68 -19.76
C PHE A 281 -8.85 15.33 -18.40
N PHE A 282 -9.50 16.50 -18.37
CA PHE A 282 -9.78 17.24 -17.13
C PHE A 282 -10.73 16.46 -16.22
N TRP A 283 -11.82 15.90 -16.76
CA TRP A 283 -12.81 15.15 -16.01
C TRP A 283 -12.24 13.82 -15.48
N TYR A 284 -11.45 13.13 -16.31
CA TYR A 284 -10.76 11.92 -15.89
C TYR A 284 -9.72 12.20 -14.80
N THR A 285 -8.92 13.25 -14.95
CA THR A 285 -7.92 13.65 -13.95
C THR A 285 -8.59 14.03 -12.62
N PHE A 286 -9.64 14.83 -12.67
CA PHE A 286 -10.42 15.19 -11.48
C PHE A 286 -11.04 13.95 -10.81
N TYR A 287 -11.62 13.06 -11.60
CA TYR A 287 -12.14 11.79 -11.10
C TYR A 287 -11.06 10.95 -10.43
N HIS A 288 -9.91 10.78 -11.09
CA HIS A 288 -8.80 9.97 -10.59
C HIS A 288 -8.24 10.52 -9.27
N ILE A 289 -8.00 11.82 -9.19
CA ILE A 289 -7.52 12.49 -7.97
C ILE A 289 -8.56 12.42 -6.85
N SER A 290 -9.82 12.74 -7.14
CA SER A 290 -10.89 12.74 -6.13
C SER A 290 -11.14 11.36 -5.54
N THR A 291 -11.07 10.31 -6.36
CA THR A 291 -11.21 8.93 -5.89
C THR A 291 -9.99 8.45 -5.11
N GLY A 292 -8.78 8.86 -5.52
CA GLY A 292 -7.56 8.63 -4.74
C GLY A 292 -7.64 9.25 -3.35
N ILE A 293 -8.07 10.51 -3.26
CA ILE A 293 -8.26 11.21 -1.98
C ILE A 293 -9.37 10.53 -1.15
N ARG A 294 -10.47 10.12 -1.76
CA ARG A 294 -11.54 9.39 -1.07
C ARG A 294 -11.02 8.12 -0.41
N GLY A 295 -10.17 7.36 -1.10
CA GLY A 295 -9.57 6.14 -0.57
C GLY A 295 -8.66 6.35 0.64
N VAL A 296 -8.10 7.55 0.79
CA VAL A 296 -7.31 7.95 1.97
C VAL A 296 -8.13 7.95 3.26
N PHE A 297 -9.42 8.23 3.15
CA PHE A 297 -10.36 8.27 4.28
C PHE A 297 -11.17 6.98 4.43
N ASP A 298 -10.83 5.92 3.73
CA ASP A 298 -11.46 4.61 3.90
C ASP A 298 -11.04 4.01 5.25
N PRO A 299 -11.99 3.82 6.20
CA PRO A 299 -11.68 3.28 7.53
C PRO A 299 -11.44 1.75 7.53
N GLY A 300 -11.47 1.08 6.37
CA GLY A 300 -11.17 -0.35 6.26
C GLY A 300 -12.35 -1.25 6.59
N ARG A 301 -13.55 -0.86 6.18
CA ARG A 301 -14.73 -1.72 6.36
C ARG A 301 -14.50 -3.11 5.74
N PHE A 302 -14.01 -3.16 4.50
CA PHE A 302 -13.71 -4.42 3.82
C PHE A 302 -12.70 -5.27 4.61
N ASP A 303 -11.68 -4.66 5.19
CA ASP A 303 -10.65 -5.34 5.95
C ASP A 303 -11.23 -6.01 7.21
N LEU A 304 -12.09 -5.29 7.93
CA LEU A 304 -12.78 -5.83 9.11
C LEU A 304 -13.77 -6.93 8.74
N MET A 305 -14.53 -6.76 7.65
CA MET A 305 -15.47 -7.77 7.17
C MET A 305 -14.77 -9.07 6.77
N THR A 306 -13.66 -8.99 6.02
CA THR A 306 -12.86 -10.18 5.65
C THR A 306 -12.20 -10.87 6.84
N PHE A 307 -12.06 -10.15 7.96
CA PHE A 307 -11.55 -10.71 9.21
C PHE A 307 -12.63 -11.47 9.99
N VAL A 308 -13.85 -10.93 10.02
CA VAL A 308 -14.98 -11.47 10.81
C VAL A 308 -15.75 -12.53 10.02
N GLU A 309 -15.99 -12.29 8.74
CA GLU A 309 -16.76 -13.18 7.86
C GLU A 309 -15.82 -14.09 7.07
N LYS A 310 -16.19 -15.36 6.92
CA LYS A 310 -15.43 -16.33 6.13
C LYS A 310 -15.51 -16.08 4.62
N GLU A 311 -16.47 -15.28 4.18
CA GLU A 311 -16.69 -14.94 2.78
C GLU A 311 -16.16 -13.52 2.47
N ASP A 312 -15.70 -13.31 1.23
CA ASP A 312 -15.35 -11.98 0.74
C ASP A 312 -16.54 -11.04 0.97
N GLY A 313 -16.39 -10.06 1.85
CA GLY A 313 -17.45 -9.14 2.29
C GLY A 313 -18.09 -8.37 1.12
N LYS A 314 -18.97 -9.03 0.38
CA LYS A 314 -19.51 -8.59 -0.90
C LYS A 314 -20.59 -7.52 -0.78
N GLN A 315 -21.24 -7.38 0.38
CA GLN A 315 -22.35 -6.44 0.52
C GLN A 315 -21.89 -5.09 1.10
N GLY A 316 -21.88 -4.06 0.25
CA GLY A 316 -21.64 -2.68 0.67
C GLY A 316 -22.82 -2.12 1.49
N PHE A 317 -22.55 -1.19 2.44
CA PHE A 317 -23.60 -0.45 3.17
C PHE A 317 -24.64 0.16 2.20
N LEU A 318 -24.19 0.68 1.06
CA LEU A 318 -25.06 1.21 0.00
C LEU A 318 -25.85 0.12 -0.72
N GLU A 319 -25.31 -1.10 -0.86
CA GLU A 319 -26.07 -2.22 -1.45
C GLU A 319 -27.15 -2.69 -0.48
N ILE A 320 -26.85 -2.78 0.81
CA ILE A 320 -27.85 -3.11 1.84
C ILE A 320 -28.98 -2.07 1.88
N LEU A 321 -28.65 -0.78 1.74
CA LEU A 321 -29.65 0.29 1.68
C LEU A 321 -30.45 0.27 0.37
N ASN A 322 -29.81 -0.05 -0.76
CA ASN A 322 -30.45 -0.08 -2.09
C ASN A 322 -31.33 -1.33 -2.31
N GLU A 323 -31.09 -2.42 -1.56
CA GLU A 323 -31.91 -3.64 -1.62
C GLU A 323 -33.22 -3.52 -0.83
N ASN A 324 -33.72 -2.31 -0.55
CA ASN A 324 -34.96 -2.03 0.23
C ASN A 324 -34.97 -2.68 1.63
N LYS A 325 -33.82 -3.05 2.16
CA LYS A 325 -33.74 -3.49 3.55
C LYS A 325 -33.80 -2.25 4.43
N SER A 326 -34.84 -2.18 5.25
CA SER A 326 -35.07 -1.07 6.19
C SER A 326 -33.79 -0.83 7.04
N PHE A 327 -33.57 0.40 7.46
CA PHE A 327 -32.47 0.78 8.37
C PHE A 327 -32.43 -0.12 9.63
N SER A 328 -33.56 -0.68 10.02
CA SER A 328 -33.67 -1.68 11.11
C SER A 328 -32.95 -3.00 10.81
N SER A 329 -32.77 -3.40 9.54
CA SER A 329 -32.03 -4.62 9.21
C SER A 329 -30.53 -4.54 9.50
N LEU A 330 -29.97 -3.32 9.58
CA LEU A 330 -28.59 -3.10 10.02
C LEU A 330 -28.39 -3.39 11.50
N PHE A 331 -29.42 -3.15 12.32
CA PHE A 331 -29.38 -3.39 13.75
C PHE A 331 -29.71 -4.85 14.12
N SER A 332 -30.27 -5.62 13.19
CA SER A 332 -30.56 -7.04 13.42
C SER A 332 -29.31 -7.93 13.41
N ASN A 333 -28.24 -7.50 12.73
CA ASN A 333 -26.96 -8.23 12.68
C ASN A 333 -25.95 -7.61 13.65
N LYS A 334 -25.77 -8.24 14.82
CA LYS A 334 -24.85 -7.76 15.87
C LYS A 334 -23.39 -7.60 15.41
N SER A 335 -22.91 -8.46 14.52
CA SER A 335 -21.53 -8.37 13.98
C SER A 335 -21.36 -7.16 13.08
N LEU A 336 -22.33 -6.86 12.22
CA LEU A 336 -22.31 -5.64 11.38
C LEU A 336 -22.37 -4.38 12.23
N MET A 337 -23.24 -4.36 13.25
CA MET A 337 -23.34 -3.23 14.17
C MET A 337 -22.02 -2.97 14.91
N LEU A 338 -21.34 -4.02 15.38
CA LEU A 338 -20.02 -3.90 16.01
C LEU A 338 -18.97 -3.34 15.02
N ILE A 339 -18.96 -3.83 13.78
CA ILE A 339 -18.04 -3.33 12.74
C ILE A 339 -18.27 -1.83 12.52
N TYR A 340 -19.53 -1.39 12.34
CA TYR A 340 -19.82 0.03 12.16
C TYR A 340 -19.44 0.89 13.36
N ALA A 341 -19.65 0.39 14.58
CA ALA A 341 -19.22 1.07 15.80
C ALA A 341 -17.68 1.24 15.85
N LEU A 342 -16.92 0.23 15.38
CA LEU A 342 -15.45 0.30 15.30
C LEU A 342 -14.97 1.24 14.18
N LEU A 343 -15.71 1.38 13.08
CA LEU A 343 -15.32 2.25 11.98
C LEU A 343 -15.32 3.73 12.35
N ILE A 344 -16.17 4.16 13.27
CA ILE A 344 -16.25 5.58 13.70
C ILE A 344 -14.91 6.06 14.31
N PRO A 345 -14.35 5.45 15.36
CA PRO A 345 -13.10 5.89 15.95
C PRO A 345 -11.91 5.74 14.96
N ILE A 346 -11.93 4.73 14.08
CA ILE A 346 -10.92 4.58 13.03
C ILE A 346 -10.98 5.75 12.05
N PHE A 347 -12.17 6.13 11.59
CA PHE A 347 -12.37 7.28 10.70
C PHE A 347 -11.91 8.58 11.34
N LEU A 348 -12.27 8.83 12.61
CA LEU A 348 -11.80 10.01 13.36
C LEU A 348 -10.28 10.02 13.50
N ALA A 349 -9.66 8.86 13.74
CA ALA A 349 -8.20 8.73 13.79
C ALA A 349 -7.56 9.01 12.42
N LEU A 350 -8.19 8.62 11.30
CA LEU A 350 -7.72 8.96 9.95
C LEU A 350 -7.78 10.47 9.70
N LEU A 351 -8.90 11.13 10.02
CA LEU A 351 -9.02 12.58 9.92
C LEU A 351 -7.94 13.30 10.73
N PHE A 352 -7.72 12.86 11.97
CA PHE A 352 -6.69 13.38 12.85
C PHE A 352 -5.28 13.19 12.26
N LYS A 353 -4.98 12.00 11.70
CA LYS A 353 -3.69 11.70 11.07
C LYS A 353 -3.43 12.62 9.90
N TRP A 354 -4.38 12.78 8.99
CA TRP A 354 -4.20 13.61 7.80
C TRP A 354 -4.13 15.10 8.13
N PHE A 355 -4.95 15.58 9.06
CA PHE A 355 -4.85 16.95 9.55
C PHE A 355 -3.45 17.29 10.07
N HIS A 356 -2.90 16.45 10.95
CA HIS A 356 -1.57 16.66 11.52
C HIS A 356 -0.45 16.42 10.51
N PHE A 357 -0.62 15.51 9.56
CA PHE A 357 0.32 15.32 8.45
C PHE A 357 0.47 16.60 7.61
N PHE A 358 -0.63 17.18 7.18
CA PHE A 358 -0.58 18.46 6.43
C PHE A 358 -0.06 19.60 7.30
N LYS A 359 -0.51 19.71 8.55
CA LYS A 359 -0.01 20.71 9.49
C LYS A 359 1.51 20.62 9.66
N PHE A 360 2.08 19.42 9.72
CA PHE A 360 3.52 19.22 9.82
C PHE A 360 4.26 19.92 8.69
N TYR A 361 3.80 19.80 7.45
CA TYR A 361 4.46 20.40 6.29
C TYR A 361 4.19 21.90 6.11
N LEU A 362 3.06 22.38 6.59
CA LEU A 362 2.67 23.79 6.45
C LEU A 362 3.30 24.73 7.49
N THR A 363 3.77 24.21 8.62
CA THR A 363 4.20 25.04 9.75
C THR A 363 5.67 25.46 9.74
N LYS A 364 6.54 24.72 9.06
CA LYS A 364 8.00 24.98 9.05
C LYS A 364 8.64 24.48 7.75
N LYS A 365 9.81 25.04 7.41
CA LYS A 365 10.70 24.43 6.42
C LYS A 365 11.19 23.08 6.93
N ARG A 366 11.17 22.09 6.06
CA ARG A 366 11.51 20.69 6.35
C ARG A 366 12.82 20.28 5.70
N SER A 367 13.43 19.22 6.21
CA SER A 367 14.60 18.60 5.60
C SER A 367 14.26 17.94 4.26
N PHE A 368 15.29 17.64 3.46
CA PHE A 368 15.10 16.91 2.20
C PHE A 368 14.40 15.56 2.41
N SER A 369 14.80 14.82 3.44
CA SER A 369 14.20 13.52 3.76
C SER A 369 12.70 13.61 4.12
N GLU A 370 12.32 14.67 4.84
CA GLU A 370 10.89 14.90 5.14
C GLU A 370 10.09 15.25 3.89
N TYR A 371 10.62 16.13 3.03
CA TYR A 371 9.97 16.41 1.74
C TYR A 371 9.94 15.20 0.81
N PHE A 372 10.95 14.33 0.85
CA PHE A 372 10.92 13.07 0.12
C PHE A 372 9.68 12.23 0.48
N PHE A 373 9.37 12.11 1.79
CA PHE A 373 8.19 11.36 2.22
C PHE A 373 6.86 12.08 1.92
N LEU A 374 6.83 13.40 1.86
CA LEU A 374 5.66 14.12 1.34
C LEU A 374 5.37 13.72 -0.11
N VAL A 375 6.42 13.77 -0.95
CA VAL A 375 6.29 13.39 -2.37
C VAL A 375 5.95 11.91 -2.50
N PHE A 376 6.57 11.04 -1.68
CA PHE A 376 6.30 9.59 -1.69
C PHE A 376 4.84 9.28 -1.34
N VAL A 377 4.31 9.87 -0.26
CA VAL A 377 2.90 9.69 0.16
C VAL A 377 1.95 10.26 -0.88
N SER A 378 2.22 11.47 -1.39
CA SER A 378 1.41 12.12 -2.43
C SER A 378 1.39 11.30 -3.72
N TYR A 379 2.56 10.84 -4.17
CA TYR A 379 2.67 9.93 -5.32
C TYR A 379 1.82 8.68 -5.13
N TYR A 380 1.93 8.05 -3.95
CA TYR A 380 1.23 6.80 -3.67
C TYR A 380 -0.30 6.97 -3.70
N VAL A 381 -0.82 8.04 -3.12
CA VAL A 381 -2.25 8.39 -3.17
C VAL A 381 -2.70 8.66 -4.60
N LEU A 382 -1.89 9.41 -5.38
CA LEU A 382 -2.23 9.75 -6.75
C LEU A 382 -2.19 8.53 -7.67
N ILE A 383 -1.18 7.68 -7.58
CA ILE A 383 -1.05 6.53 -8.50
C ILE A 383 -2.11 5.45 -8.26
N THR A 384 -2.57 5.31 -7.02
CA THR A 384 -3.61 4.32 -6.69
C THR A 384 -4.99 4.74 -7.18
N GLY A 385 -5.30 6.05 -7.25
CA GLY A 385 -6.53 6.57 -7.83
C GLY A 385 -7.81 5.83 -7.40
N PRO A 386 -8.63 5.35 -8.35
CA PRO A 386 -9.90 4.67 -8.05
C PRO A 386 -9.80 3.34 -7.29
N VAL A 387 -8.63 2.71 -7.28
CA VAL A 387 -8.41 1.47 -6.51
C VAL A 387 -7.92 1.72 -5.10
N ASN A 388 -7.73 3.01 -4.71
CA ASN A 388 -7.27 3.36 -3.37
C ASN A 388 -8.30 2.97 -2.30
N CYS A 389 -7.81 2.35 -1.24
CA CYS A 389 -8.60 1.92 -0.07
C CYS A 389 -7.66 1.74 1.13
N SER A 390 -8.22 1.40 2.30
CA SER A 390 -7.45 1.15 3.54
C SER A 390 -6.31 0.15 3.34
N ARG A 391 -6.50 -0.91 2.56
CA ARG A 391 -5.49 -1.89 2.19
C ARG A 391 -4.26 -1.23 1.54
N TYR A 392 -4.49 -0.37 0.53
CA TYR A 392 -3.40 0.35 -0.13
C TYR A 392 -2.75 1.36 0.79
N MET A 393 -3.51 2.01 1.68
CA MET A 393 -2.98 2.99 2.62
C MET A 393 -2.25 2.39 3.83
N MET A 394 -2.43 1.07 4.10
CA MET A 394 -1.85 0.40 5.27
C MET A 394 -0.31 0.54 5.35
N PRO A 395 0.47 0.35 4.27
CA PRO A 395 1.93 0.44 4.36
C PRO A 395 2.48 1.83 4.72
N LEU A 396 1.68 2.88 4.52
CA LEU A 396 2.06 4.26 4.85
C LEU A 396 1.74 4.67 6.30
N GLN A 397 0.98 3.85 7.02
CA GLN A 397 0.42 4.25 8.32
C GLN A 397 1.48 4.57 9.37
N LEU A 398 2.59 3.83 9.43
CA LEU A 398 3.67 4.12 10.38
C LEU A 398 4.36 5.44 10.08
N VAL A 399 4.50 5.81 8.81
CA VAL A 399 5.03 7.12 8.38
C VAL A 399 4.07 8.23 8.80
N LEU A 400 2.78 8.09 8.53
CA LEU A 400 1.74 9.06 8.91
C LEU A 400 1.71 9.26 10.43
N VAL A 401 1.68 8.17 11.21
CA VAL A 401 1.70 8.23 12.68
C VAL A 401 2.93 8.96 13.19
N THR A 402 4.11 8.73 12.61
CA THR A 402 5.32 9.46 13.02
C THR A 402 5.16 10.97 12.82
N PHE A 403 4.72 11.41 11.64
CA PHE A 403 4.56 12.85 11.38
C PHE A 403 3.47 13.50 12.25
N VAL A 404 2.41 12.76 12.58
CA VAL A 404 1.42 13.21 13.56
C VAL A 404 2.06 13.45 14.93
N LEU A 405 2.82 12.48 15.42
CA LEU A 405 3.47 12.55 16.72
C LEU A 405 4.49 13.70 16.77
N VAL A 406 5.26 13.92 15.71
CA VAL A 406 6.18 15.07 15.58
C VAL A 406 5.40 16.38 15.60
N SER A 407 4.33 16.50 14.80
CA SER A 407 3.49 17.71 14.74
C SER A 407 2.88 18.07 16.10
N VAL A 408 2.39 17.09 16.84
CA VAL A 408 1.82 17.28 18.19
C VAL A 408 2.91 17.67 19.19
N ASN A 409 4.09 17.04 19.13
CA ASN A 409 5.20 17.33 20.04
C ASN A 409 5.75 18.76 19.82
N GLU A 410 5.89 19.22 18.57
CA GLU A 410 6.31 20.57 18.24
C GLU A 410 5.36 21.64 18.79
N ASN A 411 4.04 21.39 18.77
CA ASN A 411 3.06 22.32 19.33
C ASN A 411 3.18 22.44 20.87
N ARG A 412 3.41 21.31 21.57
CA ARG A 412 3.62 21.32 23.02
C ARG A 412 4.85 22.13 23.43
N LEU A 413 5.94 22.01 22.69
CA LEU A 413 7.15 22.77 22.96
C LEU A 413 6.97 24.28 22.74
N LYS A 414 6.21 24.69 21.72
CA LYS A 414 5.88 26.11 21.49
C LYS A 414 5.04 26.68 22.63
N ASN A 415 3.99 25.99 23.05
CA ASN A 415 3.13 26.44 24.15
C ASN A 415 3.88 26.51 25.49
N ALA A 416 4.82 25.60 25.74
CA ALA A 416 5.65 25.61 26.95
C ALA A 416 6.72 26.75 26.97
N SER A 417 7.05 27.34 25.81
CA SER A 417 7.97 28.47 25.69
C SER A 417 7.25 29.84 25.74
N GLN A 418 5.93 29.84 25.70
CA GLN A 418 5.10 31.07 25.77
C GLN A 418 4.49 31.30 27.16
N ASN A 419 4.50 30.27 28.03
CA ASN A 419 4.17 30.34 29.45
C ASN A 419 5.46 30.39 30.30
#